data_3ab06e6520a0c629f7cca7beed3ba5b8
#
_entry.id   3ab06e6520a0c629f7cca7beed3ba5b8
#
_cell.length_a   1.000
_cell.length_b   1.000
_cell.length_c   1.000
_cell.angle_alpha   90.00
_cell.angle_beta   90.00
_cell.angle_gamma   90.00
#
_symmetry.space_group_name_H-M   'P 1'
#
loop_
_entity.id
_entity.type
_entity.pdbx_description
1 polymer ?
#
loop_
_entity_poly.entity_id
_entity_poly.type
_entity_poly.pdbx_seq_one_letter_code
_entity_poly.pdbx_strand_id
1 'polypeptide(L)'
;MKKLVSTAFASFALFCLSTAALAAQPIKIGALFAVTGPASFLGEPERNTAQMVVDEINKAGGVKGRKLELITYDTGGDATKAVQLANKLVKNDQVVAIIGPSTTGDSMAIIPIVEKAQVPLISCAAGSKITEPVKKWVFKTAQNDGLAVAKIYEQLKKEKKTKVAILTVSDGFGASGREQLKAQAAHYGIQILSDDTYGPKDTDMTAQLAKIRGSQAQALICWGTNPGPAVIARNAKQLGLSIPVYMSHGVSSKKFIELAGDAAEGIRLPSGKVLVADLLPKNDKQRASLLAFIKDYQNHFKAEGDHFGGHAWDAVMLLKGAIERGGDTPAGIRNALEATRNFPGIGGVFSYSAKDHAGLTKDAFTLVEVRKKDWVLVK
;
A
#
# COMPACT_ATOMS: atom_id res chain seq x y z
N MET A 1 -96.26 -13.70 10.59
CA MET A 1 -95.39 -12.55 10.32
C MET A 1 -94.04 -12.75 11.07
N LYS A 2 -93.06 -13.29 10.39
CA LYS A 2 -91.70 -13.49 10.95
C LYS A 2 -90.75 -12.74 10.07
N LYS A 3 -90.10 -11.72 10.64
CA LYS A 3 -89.02 -10.95 9.95
C LYS A 3 -87.71 -11.73 10.02
N LEU A 4 -87.14 -12.07 8.86
CA LEU A 4 -85.75 -12.50 8.75
C LEU A 4 -84.81 -11.27 8.79
N VAL A 5 -83.87 -11.29 9.73
CA VAL A 5 -82.76 -10.38 9.77
C VAL A 5 -81.57 -11.08 9.12
N SER A 6 -81.15 -10.53 8.00
CA SER A 6 -79.95 -11.02 7.26
C SER A 6 -78.75 -10.31 7.73
N THR A 7 -77.82 -10.98 8.40
CA THR A 7 -76.53 -10.47 8.89
C THR A 7 -75.51 -10.70 7.81
N ALA A 8 -75.07 -9.62 7.15
CA ALA A 8 -73.95 -9.64 6.19
C ALA A 8 -72.63 -9.60 6.95
N PHE A 9 -71.86 -10.69 6.89
CA PHE A 9 -70.44 -10.74 7.34
C PHE A 9 -69.56 -10.17 6.26
N ALA A 10 -69.02 -8.96 6.50
CA ALA A 10 -67.98 -8.37 5.65
C ALA A 10 -66.64 -8.94 6.08
N SER A 11 -66.11 -9.91 5.31
CA SER A 11 -64.72 -10.39 5.48
C SER A 11 -63.76 -9.38 4.91
N PHE A 12 -63.09 -8.64 5.81
CA PHE A 12 -61.97 -7.75 5.46
C PHE A 12 -60.70 -8.59 5.34
N ALA A 13 -60.36 -9.02 4.11
CA ALA A 13 -59.13 -9.70 3.81
C ALA A 13 -57.97 -8.69 3.86
N LEU A 14 -57.21 -8.71 4.95
CA LEU A 14 -55.96 -7.93 5.10
C LEU A 14 -54.90 -8.54 4.17
N PHE A 15 -54.73 -7.96 3.00
CA PHE A 15 -53.69 -8.33 2.05
C PHE A 15 -52.35 -7.79 2.57
N CYS A 16 -51.62 -8.59 3.36
CA CYS A 16 -50.23 -8.28 3.71
C CYS A 16 -49.39 -8.40 2.43
N LEU A 17 -49.18 -7.29 1.73
CA LEU A 17 -48.13 -7.15 0.72
C LEU A 17 -46.79 -7.23 1.43
N SER A 18 -46.26 -8.44 1.53
CA SER A 18 -44.85 -8.66 1.82
C SER A 18 -44.06 -8.07 0.65
N THR A 19 -43.66 -6.81 0.75
CA THR A 19 -42.62 -6.26 -0.11
C THR A 19 -41.34 -7.04 0.22
N ALA A 20 -41.09 -8.12 -0.50
CA ALA A 20 -39.77 -8.69 -0.56
C ALA A 20 -38.87 -7.56 -1.07
N ALA A 21 -38.14 -6.91 -0.14
CA ALA A 21 -37.10 -5.98 -0.52
C ALA A 21 -36.15 -6.77 -1.40
N LEU A 22 -36.18 -6.57 -2.72
CA LEU A 22 -35.15 -7.10 -3.59
C LEU A 22 -33.82 -6.60 -3.00
N ALA A 23 -33.04 -7.53 -2.46
CA ALA A 23 -31.73 -7.20 -1.94
C ALA A 23 -30.96 -6.48 -3.06
N ALA A 24 -30.63 -5.21 -2.82
CA ALA A 24 -29.92 -4.42 -3.83
C ALA A 24 -28.64 -5.17 -4.22
N GLN A 25 -28.36 -5.24 -5.52
CA GLN A 25 -27.18 -5.94 -6.03
C GLN A 25 -25.90 -5.42 -5.35
N PRO A 26 -24.96 -6.29 -4.98
CA PRO A 26 -23.73 -5.86 -4.33
C PRO A 26 -22.92 -4.94 -5.24
N ILE A 27 -22.10 -4.10 -4.64
CA ILE A 27 -21.15 -3.24 -5.36
C ILE A 27 -19.88 -4.05 -5.56
N LYS A 28 -19.54 -4.37 -6.80
CA LYS A 28 -18.37 -5.20 -7.15
C LYS A 28 -17.09 -4.38 -7.19
N ILE A 29 -16.12 -4.78 -6.40
CA ILE A 29 -14.79 -4.19 -6.32
C ILE A 29 -13.76 -5.24 -6.73
N GLY A 30 -12.89 -4.91 -7.67
CA GLY A 30 -11.76 -5.76 -8.04
C GLY A 30 -10.59 -5.55 -7.10
N ALA A 31 -9.84 -6.62 -6.84
CA ALA A 31 -8.58 -6.55 -6.11
C ALA A 31 -7.50 -7.38 -6.81
N LEU A 32 -6.32 -6.81 -7.01
CA LEU A 32 -5.16 -7.45 -7.60
C LEU A 32 -4.02 -7.41 -6.59
N PHE A 33 -3.65 -8.56 -6.04
CA PHE A 33 -2.56 -8.64 -5.08
C PHE A 33 -1.54 -9.72 -5.45
N ALA A 34 -0.28 -9.52 -5.11
CA ALA A 34 0.77 -10.52 -5.28
C ALA A 34 0.77 -11.49 -4.08
N VAL A 35 -0.25 -12.33 -3.97
CA VAL A 35 -0.47 -13.20 -2.80
C VAL A 35 0.52 -14.36 -2.76
N THR A 36 0.97 -14.82 -3.92
CA THR A 36 1.99 -15.87 -4.07
C THR A 36 3.28 -15.30 -4.67
N GLY A 37 4.34 -16.12 -4.67
CA GLY A 37 5.63 -15.75 -5.27
C GLY A 37 6.49 -14.85 -4.38
N PRO A 38 7.58 -14.28 -4.92
CA PRO A 38 8.55 -13.48 -4.14
C PRO A 38 7.97 -12.23 -3.47
N ALA A 39 6.89 -11.67 -4.05
CA ALA A 39 6.23 -10.47 -3.51
C ALA A 39 5.07 -10.78 -2.54
N SER A 40 4.91 -12.04 -2.11
CA SER A 40 3.80 -12.45 -1.24
C SER A 40 3.78 -11.72 0.11
N PHE A 41 4.93 -11.29 0.63
CA PHE A 41 5.01 -10.50 1.86
C PHE A 41 4.35 -9.11 1.73
N LEU A 42 4.10 -8.61 0.50
CA LEU A 42 3.28 -7.42 0.20
C LEU A 42 1.80 -7.82 0.09
N GLY A 43 1.52 -8.75 -0.82
CA GLY A 43 0.16 -9.03 -1.27
C GLY A 43 -0.67 -9.87 -0.30
N GLU A 44 -0.06 -10.71 0.52
CA GLU A 44 -0.80 -11.49 1.52
C GLU A 44 -1.41 -10.61 2.61
N PRO A 45 -0.66 -9.70 3.29
CA PRO A 45 -1.27 -8.77 4.24
C PRO A 45 -2.24 -7.78 3.58
N GLU A 46 -2.01 -7.36 2.33
CA GLU A 46 -2.95 -6.52 1.58
C GLU A 46 -4.28 -7.23 1.35
N ARG A 47 -4.25 -8.48 0.82
CA ARG A 47 -5.46 -9.30 0.63
C ARG A 47 -6.22 -9.52 1.93
N ASN A 48 -5.51 -9.93 2.98
CA ASN A 48 -6.11 -10.21 4.28
C ASN A 48 -6.80 -8.97 4.83
N THR A 49 -6.13 -7.82 4.79
CA THR A 49 -6.70 -6.55 5.25
C THR A 49 -7.90 -6.12 4.42
N ALA A 50 -7.80 -6.18 3.08
CA ALA A 50 -8.90 -5.79 2.21
C ALA A 50 -10.16 -6.63 2.50
N GLN A 51 -10.02 -7.95 2.66
CA GLN A 51 -11.13 -8.84 3.00
C GLN A 51 -11.71 -8.53 4.38
N MET A 52 -10.86 -8.38 5.40
CA MET A 52 -11.26 -8.02 6.76
C MET A 52 -12.11 -6.74 6.78
N VAL A 53 -11.61 -5.68 6.14
CA VAL A 53 -12.30 -4.38 6.13
C VAL A 53 -13.62 -4.45 5.36
N VAL A 54 -13.68 -5.16 4.23
CA VAL A 54 -14.92 -5.37 3.48
C VAL A 54 -15.93 -6.15 4.30
N ASP A 55 -15.52 -7.19 5.03
CA ASP A 55 -16.40 -7.97 5.90
C ASP A 55 -16.96 -7.11 7.05
N GLU A 56 -16.15 -6.25 7.65
CA GLU A 56 -16.58 -5.30 8.68
C GLU A 56 -17.59 -4.28 8.14
N ILE A 57 -17.32 -3.69 6.97
CA ILE A 57 -18.26 -2.79 6.29
C ILE A 57 -19.58 -3.50 6.05
N ASN A 58 -19.53 -4.74 5.56
CA ASN A 58 -20.72 -5.52 5.26
C ASN A 58 -21.53 -5.93 6.51
N LYS A 59 -20.85 -6.23 7.62
CA LYS A 59 -21.49 -6.46 8.95
C LYS A 59 -22.18 -5.21 9.47
N ALA A 60 -21.61 -4.03 9.21
CA ALA A 60 -22.19 -2.74 9.57
C ALA A 60 -23.34 -2.27 8.65
N GLY A 61 -23.79 -3.10 7.71
CA GLY A 61 -24.91 -2.78 6.79
C GLY A 61 -24.48 -2.37 5.37
N GLY A 62 -23.19 -2.49 5.06
CA GLY A 62 -22.64 -2.16 3.74
C GLY A 62 -22.48 -0.66 3.50
N VAL A 63 -22.42 -0.26 2.24
CA VAL A 63 -22.34 1.14 1.80
C VAL A 63 -23.68 1.56 1.21
N LYS A 64 -24.32 2.56 1.79
CA LYS A 64 -25.70 2.98 1.41
C LYS A 64 -26.69 1.81 1.38
N GLY A 65 -26.59 0.86 2.34
CA GLY A 65 -27.47 -0.30 2.43
C GLY A 65 -27.15 -1.43 1.44
N ARG A 66 -26.06 -1.32 0.67
CA ARG A 66 -25.60 -2.35 -0.28
C ARG A 66 -24.30 -2.98 0.20
N LYS A 67 -24.19 -4.29 0.09
CA LYS A 67 -22.96 -5.02 0.39
C LYS A 67 -21.88 -4.73 -0.66
N LEU A 68 -20.63 -4.77 -0.23
CA LEU A 68 -19.48 -4.81 -1.12
C LEU A 68 -19.16 -6.28 -1.46
N GLU A 69 -18.89 -6.57 -2.72
CA GLU A 69 -18.36 -7.85 -3.21
C GLU A 69 -16.91 -7.64 -3.66
N LEU A 70 -15.96 -8.21 -2.91
CA LEU A 70 -14.53 -8.11 -3.23
C LEU A 70 -14.12 -9.30 -4.09
N ILE A 71 -13.80 -9.05 -5.36
CA ILE A 71 -13.30 -10.05 -6.32
C ILE A 71 -11.79 -9.96 -6.36
N THR A 72 -11.11 -10.89 -5.70
CA THR A 72 -9.66 -10.89 -5.54
C THR A 72 -8.99 -11.87 -6.47
N TYR A 73 -7.94 -11.41 -7.18
CA TYR A 73 -7.07 -12.24 -8.00
C TYR A 73 -5.62 -12.09 -7.58
N ASP A 74 -4.89 -13.21 -7.62
CA ASP A 74 -3.46 -13.28 -7.32
C ASP A 74 -2.63 -13.04 -8.59
N THR A 75 -1.84 -11.95 -8.60
CA THR A 75 -0.93 -11.64 -9.71
C THR A 75 0.38 -12.40 -9.62
N GLY A 76 0.76 -12.86 -8.42
CA GLY A 76 2.09 -13.43 -8.16
C GLY A 76 3.24 -12.42 -8.34
N GLY A 77 2.95 -11.13 -8.52
CA GLY A 77 3.92 -10.09 -8.87
C GLY A 77 4.35 -10.14 -10.34
N ASP A 78 3.56 -10.79 -11.20
CA ASP A 78 3.81 -10.91 -12.65
C ASP A 78 2.95 -9.90 -13.43
N ALA A 79 3.60 -8.97 -14.11
CA ALA A 79 2.95 -7.90 -14.86
C ALA A 79 2.07 -8.42 -16.02
N THR A 80 2.45 -9.54 -16.66
CA THR A 80 1.64 -10.14 -17.73
C THR A 80 0.35 -10.72 -17.17
N LYS A 81 0.44 -11.43 -16.06
CA LYS A 81 -0.72 -11.97 -15.34
C LYS A 81 -1.62 -10.84 -14.81
N ALA A 82 -1.02 -9.75 -14.27
CA ALA A 82 -1.76 -8.58 -13.84
C ALA A 82 -2.59 -7.95 -14.97
N VAL A 83 -2.04 -7.84 -16.19
CA VAL A 83 -2.75 -7.38 -17.39
C VAL A 83 -3.94 -8.28 -17.73
N GLN A 84 -3.77 -9.60 -17.71
CA GLN A 84 -4.84 -10.55 -17.99
C GLN A 84 -5.98 -10.44 -16.96
N LEU A 85 -5.61 -10.38 -15.67
CA LEU A 85 -6.57 -10.30 -14.58
C LEU A 85 -7.29 -8.94 -14.51
N ALA A 86 -6.60 -7.83 -14.80
CA ALA A 86 -7.24 -6.53 -14.92
C ALA A 86 -8.29 -6.48 -16.04
N ASN A 87 -7.98 -7.07 -17.21
CA ASN A 87 -8.96 -7.21 -18.28
C ASN A 87 -10.17 -8.05 -17.85
N LYS A 88 -9.96 -9.13 -17.08
CA LYS A 88 -11.03 -9.97 -16.55
C LYS A 88 -11.92 -9.17 -15.59
N LEU A 89 -11.34 -8.45 -14.63
CA LEU A 89 -12.09 -7.61 -13.68
C LEU A 89 -12.96 -6.57 -14.40
N VAL A 90 -12.40 -5.92 -15.43
CA VAL A 90 -13.10 -4.86 -16.16
C VAL A 90 -14.19 -5.42 -17.07
N LYS A 91 -13.87 -6.45 -17.87
CA LYS A 91 -14.76 -6.93 -18.97
C LYS A 91 -15.76 -7.98 -18.53
N ASN A 92 -15.32 -8.92 -17.68
CA ASN A 92 -16.14 -10.07 -17.27
C ASN A 92 -16.84 -9.82 -15.94
N ASP A 93 -16.08 -9.37 -14.94
CA ASP A 93 -16.61 -9.17 -13.58
C ASP A 93 -17.33 -7.82 -13.45
N GLN A 94 -17.03 -6.85 -14.32
CA GLN A 94 -17.67 -5.54 -14.39
C GLN A 94 -17.57 -4.75 -13.07
N VAL A 95 -16.36 -4.71 -12.51
CA VAL A 95 -16.09 -4.02 -11.26
C VAL A 95 -16.15 -2.50 -11.42
N VAL A 96 -16.59 -1.79 -10.37
CA VAL A 96 -16.69 -0.31 -10.39
C VAL A 96 -15.39 0.40 -10.04
N ALA A 97 -14.44 -0.31 -9.41
CA ALA A 97 -13.10 0.16 -9.07
C ALA A 97 -12.17 -1.04 -8.86
N ILE A 98 -10.85 -0.81 -8.92
CA ILE A 98 -9.81 -1.81 -8.65
C ILE A 98 -8.90 -1.29 -7.55
N ILE A 99 -8.61 -2.12 -6.52
CA ILE A 99 -7.60 -1.86 -5.49
C ILE A 99 -6.38 -2.77 -5.71
N GLY A 100 -5.18 -2.31 -5.26
CA GLY A 100 -3.93 -2.89 -5.73
C GLY A 100 -3.55 -2.36 -7.12
N PRO A 101 -2.60 -2.97 -7.84
CA PRO A 101 -1.74 -4.08 -7.43
C PRO A 101 -0.74 -3.75 -6.32
N SER A 102 -0.11 -4.82 -5.80
CA SER A 102 0.91 -4.73 -4.75
C SER A 102 2.25 -4.17 -5.25
N THR A 103 2.60 -4.45 -6.52
CA THR A 103 3.91 -4.10 -7.07
C THR A 103 3.86 -2.93 -8.04
N THR A 104 4.96 -2.17 -8.12
CA THR A 104 5.08 -1.07 -9.09
C THR A 104 4.99 -1.59 -10.53
N GLY A 105 5.60 -2.74 -10.84
CA GLY A 105 5.57 -3.34 -12.16
C GLY A 105 4.15 -3.68 -12.61
N ASP A 106 3.39 -4.38 -11.77
CA ASP A 106 1.99 -4.75 -12.04
C ASP A 106 1.12 -3.50 -12.20
N SER A 107 1.29 -2.51 -11.31
CA SER A 107 0.52 -1.25 -11.38
C SER A 107 0.76 -0.52 -12.69
N MET A 108 2.02 -0.36 -13.09
CA MET A 108 2.37 0.30 -14.35
C MET A 108 1.80 -0.42 -15.57
N ALA A 109 1.79 -1.77 -15.54
CA ALA A 109 1.30 -2.57 -16.65
C ALA A 109 -0.21 -2.45 -16.89
N ILE A 110 -1.02 -2.24 -15.82
CA ILE A 110 -2.48 -2.18 -15.95
C ILE A 110 -3.02 -0.75 -16.14
N ILE A 111 -2.21 0.29 -15.97
CA ILE A 111 -2.62 1.69 -16.16
C ILE A 111 -3.32 1.91 -17.52
N PRO A 112 -2.80 1.45 -18.67
CA PRO A 112 -3.48 1.65 -19.95
C PRO A 112 -4.88 1.01 -20.01
N ILE A 113 -5.09 -0.09 -19.28
CA ILE A 113 -6.36 -0.82 -19.23
C ILE A 113 -7.40 0.01 -18.47
N VAL A 114 -7.06 0.45 -17.27
CA VAL A 114 -7.99 1.19 -16.40
C VAL A 114 -8.29 2.58 -16.94
N GLU A 115 -7.32 3.25 -17.54
CA GLU A 115 -7.51 4.54 -18.23
C GLU A 115 -8.48 4.40 -19.41
N LYS A 116 -8.28 3.38 -20.27
CA LYS A 116 -9.16 3.10 -21.40
C LYS A 116 -10.58 2.69 -20.97
N ALA A 117 -10.68 1.89 -19.92
CA ALA A 117 -11.95 1.40 -19.40
C ALA A 117 -12.67 2.43 -18.53
N GLN A 118 -11.99 3.51 -18.14
CA GLN A 118 -12.50 4.52 -17.22
C GLN A 118 -12.93 3.94 -15.87
N VAL A 119 -12.14 3.01 -15.34
CA VAL A 119 -12.35 2.37 -14.02
C VAL A 119 -11.29 2.88 -13.05
N PRO A 120 -11.66 3.46 -11.90
CA PRO A 120 -10.70 3.93 -10.91
C PRO A 120 -9.80 2.81 -10.41
N LEU A 121 -8.49 3.08 -10.39
CA LEU A 121 -7.46 2.24 -9.79
C LEU A 121 -6.92 2.93 -8.53
N ILE A 122 -6.87 2.21 -7.41
CA ILE A 122 -6.20 2.65 -6.18
C ILE A 122 -5.04 1.69 -5.93
N SER A 123 -3.86 2.02 -6.47
CA SER A 123 -2.67 1.18 -6.36
C SER A 123 -2.12 1.15 -4.94
N CYS A 124 -1.66 -0.02 -4.47
CA CYS A 124 -0.92 -0.19 -3.21
C CYS A 124 0.60 -0.09 -3.38
N ALA A 125 1.08 0.23 -4.58
CA ALA A 125 2.51 0.28 -4.90
C ALA A 125 3.10 1.69 -4.82
N ALA A 126 4.42 1.76 -4.55
CA ALA A 126 5.10 3.01 -4.19
C ALA A 126 5.63 3.83 -5.37
N GLY A 127 5.83 3.23 -6.55
CA GLY A 127 6.50 3.87 -7.69
C GLY A 127 5.92 5.25 -8.04
N SER A 128 6.78 6.26 -8.16
CA SER A 128 6.36 7.63 -8.45
C SER A 128 5.63 7.76 -9.79
N LYS A 129 6.06 7.02 -10.81
CA LYS A 129 5.44 7.05 -12.16
C LYS A 129 4.03 6.50 -12.23
N ILE A 130 3.54 5.84 -11.18
CA ILE A 130 2.14 5.40 -11.11
C ILE A 130 1.21 6.61 -11.19
N THR A 131 1.53 7.69 -10.49
CA THR A 131 0.72 8.91 -10.42
C THR A 131 1.41 10.16 -10.96
N GLU A 132 2.67 10.08 -11.37
CA GLU A 132 3.45 11.20 -11.92
C GLU A 132 3.94 10.87 -13.35
N PRO A 133 3.50 11.61 -14.39
CA PRO A 133 2.46 12.64 -14.33
C PRO A 133 1.11 12.06 -13.89
N VAL A 134 0.22 12.92 -13.41
CA VAL A 134 -1.13 12.51 -12.99
C VAL A 134 -1.86 11.80 -14.14
N LYS A 135 -2.48 10.69 -13.82
CA LYS A 135 -3.36 9.92 -14.69
C LYS A 135 -4.78 9.98 -14.16
N LYS A 136 -5.74 10.20 -15.06
CA LYS A 136 -7.11 10.57 -14.69
C LYS A 136 -7.78 9.55 -13.77
N TRP A 137 -7.54 8.27 -14.00
CA TRP A 137 -8.23 7.17 -13.32
C TRP A 137 -7.37 6.43 -12.30
N VAL A 138 -6.14 6.92 -12.03
CA VAL A 138 -5.16 6.22 -11.19
C VAL A 138 -4.85 7.03 -9.95
N PHE A 139 -5.06 6.42 -8.79
CA PHE A 139 -4.71 6.89 -7.45
C PHE A 139 -3.80 5.87 -6.78
N LYS A 140 -3.19 6.22 -5.66
CA LYS A 140 -2.40 5.27 -4.87
C LYS A 140 -2.47 5.57 -3.37
N THR A 141 -2.18 4.54 -2.56
CA THR A 141 -2.14 4.65 -1.10
C THR A 141 -0.73 4.49 -0.52
N ALA A 142 0.17 3.79 -1.22
CA ALA A 142 1.56 3.74 -0.77
C ALA A 142 2.23 5.11 -0.90
N GLN A 143 3.08 5.44 0.06
CA GLN A 143 3.88 6.66 0.04
C GLN A 143 4.80 6.67 -1.19
N ASN A 144 5.02 7.86 -1.74
CA ASN A 144 5.83 8.04 -2.94
C ASN A 144 7.32 7.84 -2.68
N ASP A 145 8.04 7.20 -3.61
CA ASP A 145 9.49 6.99 -3.53
C ASP A 145 10.26 8.29 -3.29
N GLY A 146 9.82 9.39 -3.92
CA GLY A 146 10.44 10.70 -3.73
C GLY A 146 10.40 11.19 -2.28
N LEU A 147 9.31 10.89 -1.53
CA LEU A 147 9.19 11.24 -0.12
C LEU A 147 10.14 10.40 0.75
N ALA A 148 10.31 9.11 0.42
CA ALA A 148 11.22 8.22 1.11
C ALA A 148 12.68 8.63 0.91
N VAL A 149 13.07 8.97 -0.32
CA VAL A 149 14.41 9.51 -0.64
C VAL A 149 14.69 10.79 0.13
N ALA A 150 13.73 11.73 0.17
CA ALA A 150 13.86 12.95 0.92
C ALA A 150 14.16 12.69 2.42
N LYS A 151 13.44 11.73 3.04
CA LYS A 151 13.68 11.34 4.45
C LYS A 151 15.09 10.79 4.67
N ILE A 152 15.58 9.92 3.78
CA ILE A 152 16.94 9.36 3.87
C ILE A 152 17.97 10.49 3.72
N TYR A 153 17.82 11.34 2.72
CA TYR A 153 18.79 12.41 2.45
C TYR A 153 18.80 13.49 3.53
N GLU A 154 17.66 13.84 4.10
CA GLU A 154 17.58 14.74 5.26
C GLU A 154 18.37 14.17 6.46
N GLN A 155 18.25 12.85 6.72
CA GLN A 155 19.00 12.21 7.80
C GLN A 155 20.50 12.17 7.51
N LEU A 156 20.90 11.79 6.31
CA LEU A 156 22.31 11.79 5.89
C LEU A 156 22.95 13.18 6.00
N LYS A 157 22.19 14.22 5.64
CA LYS A 157 22.64 15.62 5.80
C LYS A 157 22.86 15.99 7.28
N LYS A 158 21.93 15.60 8.17
CA LYS A 158 22.13 15.78 9.63
C LYS A 158 23.40 15.09 10.14
N GLU A 159 23.68 13.91 9.60
CA GLU A 159 24.87 13.12 9.96
C GLU A 159 26.15 13.56 9.22
N LYS A 160 26.08 14.60 8.38
CA LYS A 160 27.19 15.10 7.54
C LYS A 160 27.76 14.01 6.61
N LYS A 161 26.95 13.07 6.17
CA LYS A 161 27.28 11.98 5.24
C LYS A 161 26.77 12.33 3.86
N THR A 162 27.62 12.94 3.04
CA THR A 162 27.23 13.44 1.72
C THR A 162 27.65 12.54 0.56
N LYS A 163 28.50 11.54 0.81
CA LYS A 163 28.98 10.60 -0.21
C LYS A 163 28.30 9.25 -0.01
N VAL A 164 27.53 8.80 -0.98
CA VAL A 164 26.75 7.57 -0.85
C VAL A 164 27.02 6.58 -1.99
N ALA A 165 26.83 5.30 -1.70
CA ALA A 165 26.63 4.28 -2.69
C ALA A 165 25.14 3.93 -2.76
N ILE A 166 24.63 3.64 -3.95
CA ILE A 166 23.27 3.13 -4.14
C ILE A 166 23.33 1.74 -4.77
N LEU A 167 22.46 0.83 -4.29
CA LEU A 167 22.32 -0.53 -4.78
C LEU A 167 20.83 -0.83 -4.92
N THR A 168 20.34 -0.92 -6.17
CA THR A 168 18.91 -0.97 -6.46
C THR A 168 18.51 -2.24 -7.18
N VAL A 169 17.35 -2.81 -6.86
CA VAL A 169 16.83 -3.96 -7.61
C VAL A 169 16.47 -3.56 -9.05
N SER A 170 16.71 -4.47 -9.99
CA SER A 170 16.46 -4.26 -11.43
C SER A 170 15.00 -4.56 -11.82
N ASP A 171 14.03 -4.02 -11.06
CA ASP A 171 12.60 -4.09 -11.34
C ASP A 171 11.97 -2.69 -11.37
N GLY A 172 10.64 -2.61 -11.52
CA GLY A 172 9.92 -1.34 -11.58
C GLY A 172 10.05 -0.49 -10.31
N PHE A 173 10.14 -1.11 -9.12
CA PHE A 173 10.32 -0.40 -7.86
C PHE A 173 11.76 0.11 -7.69
N GLY A 174 12.75 -0.73 -8.00
CA GLY A 174 14.15 -0.33 -7.97
C GLY A 174 14.46 0.76 -8.98
N ALA A 175 13.92 0.68 -10.19
CA ALA A 175 14.06 1.73 -11.21
C ALA A 175 13.47 3.07 -10.75
N SER A 176 12.27 3.06 -10.13
CA SER A 176 11.63 4.25 -9.57
C SER A 176 12.46 4.89 -8.46
N GLY A 177 12.93 4.08 -7.49
CA GLY A 177 13.78 4.57 -6.41
C GLY A 177 15.12 5.13 -6.89
N ARG A 178 15.77 4.43 -7.83
CA ARG A 178 17.04 4.88 -8.44
C ARG A 178 16.90 6.23 -9.13
N GLU A 179 15.79 6.42 -9.87
CA GLU A 179 15.50 7.69 -10.50
C GLU A 179 15.34 8.82 -9.47
N GLN A 180 14.57 8.58 -8.39
CA GLN A 180 14.35 9.55 -7.33
C GLN A 180 15.64 9.86 -6.55
N LEU A 181 16.46 8.84 -6.24
CA LEU A 181 17.77 9.03 -5.60
C LEU A 181 18.65 9.94 -6.43
N LYS A 182 18.74 9.74 -7.74
CA LYS A 182 19.55 10.56 -8.64
C LYS A 182 18.98 11.96 -8.83
N ALA A 183 17.67 12.09 -9.02
CA ALA A 183 17.03 13.39 -9.25
C ALA A 183 17.15 14.34 -8.05
N GLN A 184 17.11 13.83 -6.82
CA GLN A 184 17.13 14.65 -5.62
C GLN A 184 18.56 14.86 -5.05
N ALA A 185 19.56 14.10 -5.50
CA ALA A 185 20.89 14.11 -4.92
C ALA A 185 21.49 15.52 -4.84
N ALA A 186 21.47 16.28 -5.93
CA ALA A 186 22.01 17.63 -5.98
C ALA A 186 21.31 18.60 -5.01
N HIS A 187 19.98 18.49 -4.87
CA HIS A 187 19.20 19.33 -3.96
C HIS A 187 19.61 19.16 -2.49
N TYR A 188 19.98 17.94 -2.11
CA TYR A 188 20.43 17.62 -0.74
C TYR A 188 21.94 17.69 -0.55
N GLY A 189 22.71 18.03 -1.60
CA GLY A 189 24.17 18.04 -1.57
C GLY A 189 24.78 16.63 -1.47
N ILE A 190 24.09 15.63 -1.97
CA ILE A 190 24.52 14.23 -1.96
C ILE A 190 25.29 13.93 -3.26
N GLN A 191 26.43 13.28 -3.12
CA GLN A 191 27.24 12.74 -4.20
C GLN A 191 27.10 11.22 -4.23
N ILE A 192 26.57 10.68 -5.32
CA ILE A 192 26.50 9.24 -5.54
C ILE A 192 27.81 8.76 -6.14
N LEU A 193 28.61 8.01 -5.37
CA LEU A 193 29.93 7.50 -5.76
C LEU A 193 29.85 6.14 -6.47
N SER A 194 28.84 5.33 -6.16
CA SER A 194 28.58 4.01 -6.79
C SER A 194 27.09 3.90 -7.04
N ASP A 195 26.74 3.44 -8.24
CA ASP A 195 25.37 3.24 -8.71
C ASP A 195 25.30 1.85 -9.35
N ASP A 196 24.97 0.86 -8.53
CA ASP A 196 24.92 -0.54 -8.92
C ASP A 196 23.51 -1.12 -8.80
N THR A 197 23.27 -2.22 -9.50
CA THR A 197 22.00 -2.95 -9.46
C THR A 197 22.19 -4.42 -9.11
N TYR A 198 21.10 -5.06 -8.66
CA TYR A 198 21.02 -6.50 -8.47
C TYR A 198 19.69 -7.02 -9.03
N GLY A 199 19.67 -8.29 -9.42
CA GLY A 199 18.48 -8.96 -9.93
C GLY A 199 17.50 -9.32 -8.81
N PRO A 200 16.17 -9.36 -9.07
CA PRO A 200 15.17 -9.69 -8.05
C PRO A 200 15.29 -11.15 -7.52
N LYS A 201 16.04 -11.99 -8.20
CA LYS A 201 16.32 -13.39 -7.83
C LYS A 201 17.75 -13.63 -7.36
N ASP A 202 18.57 -12.59 -7.29
CA ASP A 202 19.96 -12.74 -6.85
C ASP A 202 20.01 -13.13 -5.37
N THR A 203 20.86 -14.11 -5.07
CA THR A 203 21.06 -14.65 -3.73
C THR A 203 22.41 -14.27 -3.11
N ASP A 204 23.24 -13.54 -3.88
CA ASP A 204 24.55 -13.05 -3.45
C ASP A 204 24.87 -11.72 -4.14
N MET A 205 25.16 -10.69 -3.33
CA MET A 205 25.57 -9.36 -3.77
C MET A 205 26.97 -8.97 -3.22
N THR A 206 27.78 -9.99 -2.90
CA THR A 206 29.13 -9.80 -2.34
C THR A 206 30.03 -8.96 -3.26
N ALA A 207 29.94 -9.17 -4.58
CA ALA A 207 30.74 -8.42 -5.55
C ALA A 207 30.44 -6.92 -5.54
N GLN A 208 29.15 -6.54 -5.57
CA GLN A 208 28.73 -5.14 -5.49
C GLN A 208 29.15 -4.51 -4.14
N LEU A 209 28.94 -5.23 -3.04
CA LEU A 209 29.29 -4.76 -1.70
C LEU A 209 30.80 -4.64 -1.49
N ALA A 210 31.62 -5.53 -2.08
CA ALA A 210 33.08 -5.41 -2.06
C ALA A 210 33.56 -4.16 -2.79
N LYS A 211 32.98 -3.83 -3.94
CA LYS A 211 33.23 -2.58 -4.67
C LYS A 211 32.85 -1.36 -3.81
N ILE A 212 31.68 -1.40 -3.16
CA ILE A 212 31.22 -0.31 -2.28
C ILE A 212 32.15 -0.15 -1.08
N ARG A 213 32.60 -1.23 -0.45
CA ARG A 213 33.57 -1.22 0.65
C ARG A 213 34.89 -0.58 0.25
N GLY A 214 35.35 -0.80 -0.99
CA GLY A 214 36.56 -0.17 -1.54
C GLY A 214 36.39 1.29 -1.96
N SER A 215 35.16 1.83 -1.95
CA SER A 215 34.85 3.20 -2.29
C SER A 215 34.99 4.14 -1.08
N GLN A 216 34.87 5.46 -1.32
CA GLN A 216 34.81 6.47 -0.26
C GLN A 216 33.37 6.76 0.19
N ALA A 217 32.42 5.86 -0.05
CA ALA A 217 31.05 6.04 0.37
C ALA A 217 30.94 6.07 1.89
N GLN A 218 30.16 6.99 2.41
CA GLN A 218 29.90 7.20 3.83
C GLN A 218 28.59 6.54 4.29
N ALA A 219 27.76 6.12 3.34
CA ALA A 219 26.55 5.35 3.58
C ALA A 219 26.20 4.50 2.34
N LEU A 220 25.52 3.38 2.54
CA LEU A 220 24.89 2.59 1.50
C LEU A 220 23.36 2.80 1.55
N ILE A 221 22.75 3.08 0.41
CA ILE A 221 21.29 3.09 0.26
C ILE A 221 20.89 1.92 -0.63
N CYS A 222 20.18 0.96 -0.06
CA CYS A 222 19.63 -0.19 -0.76
C CYS A 222 18.14 0.06 -1.09
N TRP A 223 17.78 -0.09 -2.38
CA TRP A 223 16.39 0.07 -2.81
C TRP A 223 15.86 -1.20 -3.43
N GLY A 224 14.89 -1.80 -2.76
CA GLY A 224 14.27 -3.04 -3.19
C GLY A 224 13.29 -3.57 -2.18
N THR A 225 12.75 -4.74 -2.47
CA THR A 225 11.85 -5.52 -1.61
C THR A 225 12.49 -6.86 -1.27
N ASN A 226 12.01 -7.50 -0.18
CA ASN A 226 12.51 -8.82 0.21
C ASN A 226 12.40 -9.84 -0.95
N PRO A 227 13.32 -10.82 -1.04
CA PRO A 227 14.39 -11.15 -0.08
C PRO A 227 15.71 -10.39 -0.30
N GLY A 228 15.90 -9.72 -1.44
CA GLY A 228 17.17 -9.10 -1.83
C GLY A 228 17.81 -8.21 -0.76
N PRO A 229 17.12 -7.22 -0.17
CA PRO A 229 17.67 -6.38 0.89
C PRO A 229 18.11 -7.16 2.13
N ALA A 230 17.42 -8.24 2.51
CA ALA A 230 17.85 -9.09 3.61
C ALA A 230 19.15 -9.85 3.27
N VAL A 231 19.31 -10.28 2.01
CA VAL A 231 20.57 -10.87 1.52
C VAL A 231 21.70 -9.82 1.57
N ILE A 232 21.43 -8.60 1.07
CA ILE A 232 22.39 -7.48 1.13
C ILE A 232 22.82 -7.20 2.56
N ALA A 233 21.89 -7.18 3.51
CA ALA A 233 22.21 -6.98 4.93
C ALA A 233 23.18 -8.06 5.45
N ARG A 234 22.91 -9.36 5.16
CA ARG A 234 23.78 -10.47 5.55
C ARG A 234 25.15 -10.41 4.90
N ASN A 235 25.20 -10.18 3.59
CA ASN A 235 26.47 -10.04 2.87
C ASN A 235 27.29 -8.83 3.35
N ALA A 236 26.64 -7.68 3.63
CA ALA A 236 27.30 -6.50 4.18
C ALA A 236 27.95 -6.80 5.55
N LYS A 237 27.21 -7.47 6.45
CA LYS A 237 27.74 -7.89 7.75
C LYS A 237 28.90 -8.87 7.60
N GLN A 238 28.76 -9.87 6.73
CA GLN A 238 29.80 -10.89 6.45
C GLN A 238 31.09 -10.24 5.91
N LEU A 239 30.98 -9.23 5.06
CA LEU A 239 32.10 -8.47 4.52
C LEU A 239 32.68 -7.45 5.51
N GLY A 240 32.09 -7.27 6.69
CA GLY A 240 32.51 -6.24 7.65
C GLY A 240 32.32 -4.82 7.12
N LEU A 241 31.24 -4.55 6.38
CA LEU A 241 30.93 -3.20 5.90
C LEU A 241 30.61 -2.30 7.09
N SER A 242 31.42 -1.29 7.35
CA SER A 242 31.34 -0.43 8.55
C SER A 242 30.49 0.84 8.36
N ILE A 243 30.10 1.16 7.11
CA ILE A 243 29.23 2.31 6.83
C ILE A 243 27.75 1.99 7.13
N PRO A 244 26.95 2.98 7.57
CA PRO A 244 25.52 2.75 7.80
C PRO A 244 24.81 2.35 6.54
N VAL A 245 23.84 1.44 6.71
CA VAL A 245 22.98 0.94 5.64
C VAL A 245 21.57 1.50 5.82
N TYR A 246 21.07 2.17 4.80
CA TYR A 246 19.71 2.62 4.69
C TYR A 246 18.97 1.72 3.69
N MET A 247 17.80 1.25 4.05
CA MET A 247 16.91 0.51 3.15
C MET A 247 15.76 1.40 2.66
N SER A 248 15.16 1.03 1.55
CA SER A 248 13.89 1.62 1.12
C SER A 248 12.74 1.20 2.05
N HIS A 249 11.63 1.93 1.99
CA HIS A 249 10.38 1.56 2.67
C HIS A 249 9.77 0.24 2.17
N GLY A 250 10.28 -0.32 1.08
CA GLY A 250 9.87 -1.62 0.54
C GLY A 250 10.17 -2.83 1.44
N VAL A 251 10.84 -2.62 2.60
CA VAL A 251 11.09 -3.69 3.60
C VAL A 251 10.49 -3.38 4.97
N SER A 252 9.52 -2.46 5.04
CA SER A 252 8.86 -1.98 6.26
C SER A 252 7.97 -3.03 6.92
N SER A 253 8.56 -4.16 7.35
CA SER A 253 7.84 -5.20 8.11
C SER A 253 8.79 -6.01 8.98
N LYS A 254 8.29 -6.75 9.98
CA LYS A 254 9.10 -7.68 10.78
C LYS A 254 9.71 -8.80 9.93
N LYS A 255 9.11 -9.11 8.79
CA LYS A 255 9.65 -10.11 7.86
C LYS A 255 11.07 -9.80 7.39
N PHE A 256 11.41 -8.53 7.20
CA PHE A 256 12.78 -8.13 6.90
C PHE A 256 13.74 -8.51 8.03
N ILE A 257 13.37 -8.22 9.29
CA ILE A 257 14.19 -8.53 10.47
C ILE A 257 14.38 -10.04 10.58
N GLU A 258 13.33 -10.84 10.40
CA GLU A 258 13.41 -12.29 10.40
C GLU A 258 14.38 -12.83 9.34
N LEU A 259 14.27 -12.33 8.10
CA LEU A 259 15.10 -12.78 6.98
C LEU A 259 16.57 -12.34 7.09
N ALA A 260 16.82 -11.15 7.61
CA ALA A 260 18.16 -10.60 7.78
C ALA A 260 18.84 -11.12 9.07
N GLY A 261 18.04 -11.54 10.07
CA GLY A 261 18.55 -11.97 11.36
C GLY A 261 19.36 -10.88 12.07
N ASP A 262 20.48 -11.28 12.68
CA ASP A 262 21.37 -10.31 13.37
C ASP A 262 22.06 -9.31 12.43
N ALA A 263 21.94 -9.48 11.12
CA ALA A 263 22.43 -8.50 10.14
C ALA A 263 21.48 -7.31 9.95
N ALA A 264 20.26 -7.39 10.50
CA ALA A 264 19.34 -6.26 10.47
C ALA A 264 19.71 -5.15 11.47
N GLU A 265 20.49 -5.46 12.51
CA GLU A 265 20.81 -4.50 13.59
C GLU A 265 21.45 -3.23 13.04
N GLY A 266 20.94 -2.06 13.45
CA GLY A 266 21.40 -0.75 13.03
C GLY A 266 20.95 -0.32 11.63
N ILE A 267 20.23 -1.15 10.88
CA ILE A 267 19.68 -0.77 9.57
C ILE A 267 18.53 0.21 9.78
N ARG A 268 18.50 1.26 8.93
CA ARG A 268 17.52 2.34 8.97
C ARG A 268 16.70 2.41 7.69
N LEU A 269 15.45 2.83 7.82
CA LEU A 269 14.58 3.10 6.67
C LEU A 269 13.47 4.10 7.00
N PRO A 270 12.98 4.82 5.98
CA PRO A 270 11.70 5.53 6.10
C PRO A 270 10.57 4.49 6.14
N SER A 271 9.66 4.63 7.08
CA SER A 271 8.52 3.73 7.24
C SER A 271 7.26 4.51 7.59
N GLY A 272 6.11 3.98 7.21
CA GLY A 272 4.84 4.38 7.80
C GLY A 272 4.86 4.20 9.32
N LYS A 273 4.08 5.01 10.02
CA LYS A 273 4.07 5.06 11.49
C LYS A 273 3.53 3.79 12.15
N VAL A 274 2.89 2.89 11.40
CA VAL A 274 2.27 1.68 11.96
C VAL A 274 3.26 0.78 12.69
N LEU A 275 4.51 0.67 12.19
CA LEU A 275 5.55 -0.17 12.84
C LEU A 275 5.98 0.33 14.23
N VAL A 276 5.69 1.57 14.55
CA VAL A 276 6.10 2.24 15.78
C VAL A 276 4.94 2.97 16.45
N ALA A 277 3.71 2.51 16.22
CA ALA A 277 2.49 3.15 16.68
C ALA A 277 2.46 3.37 18.20
N ASP A 278 2.98 2.42 18.98
CA ASP A 278 3.07 2.50 20.43
C ASP A 278 4.03 3.57 20.90
N LEU A 279 5.07 3.86 20.11
CA LEU A 279 6.12 4.83 20.44
C LEU A 279 5.76 6.25 20.04
N LEU A 280 4.64 6.45 19.31
CA LEU A 280 4.19 7.78 18.90
C LEU A 280 3.68 8.60 20.09
N PRO A 281 3.83 9.93 20.05
CA PRO A 281 3.23 10.82 21.03
C PRO A 281 1.71 10.58 21.15
N LYS A 282 1.15 10.69 22.37
CA LYS A 282 -0.29 10.47 22.61
C LYS A 282 -1.21 11.38 21.77
N ASN A 283 -0.72 12.55 21.38
CA ASN A 283 -1.43 13.52 20.55
C ASN A 283 -1.17 13.36 19.04
N ASP A 284 -0.45 12.33 18.61
CA ASP A 284 -0.31 12.04 17.17
C ASP A 284 -1.67 11.67 16.58
N LYS A 285 -2.04 12.37 15.50
CA LYS A 285 -3.37 12.24 14.88
C LYS A 285 -3.70 10.84 14.34
N GLN A 286 -2.67 10.05 14.01
CA GLN A 286 -2.85 8.70 13.48
C GLN A 286 -2.79 7.62 14.56
N ARG A 287 -2.22 7.91 15.74
CA ARG A 287 -1.91 6.89 16.76
C ARG A 287 -3.11 5.99 17.11
N ALA A 288 -4.28 6.58 17.33
CA ALA A 288 -5.48 5.81 17.69
C ALA A 288 -5.91 4.83 16.58
N SER A 289 -5.95 5.31 15.32
CA SER A 289 -6.32 4.50 14.15
C SER A 289 -5.29 3.40 13.87
N LEU A 290 -3.99 3.70 14.05
CA LEU A 290 -2.92 2.73 13.87
C LEU A 290 -3.02 1.59 14.90
N LEU A 291 -3.24 1.92 16.18
CA LEU A 291 -3.39 0.91 17.24
C LEU A 291 -4.66 0.07 17.08
N ALA A 292 -5.76 0.68 16.61
CA ALA A 292 -6.98 -0.05 16.27
C ALA A 292 -6.73 -1.05 15.13
N PHE A 293 -6.13 -0.60 14.04
CA PHE A 293 -5.77 -1.47 12.89
C PHE A 293 -4.90 -2.65 13.31
N ILE A 294 -3.83 -2.42 14.08
CA ILE A 294 -2.93 -3.48 14.57
C ILE A 294 -3.71 -4.51 15.39
N LYS A 295 -4.55 -4.04 16.31
CA LYS A 295 -5.38 -4.90 17.17
C LYS A 295 -6.38 -5.72 16.37
N ASP A 296 -7.06 -5.11 15.41
CA ASP A 296 -8.07 -5.78 14.57
C ASP A 296 -7.42 -6.82 13.68
N TYR A 297 -6.29 -6.50 13.04
CA TYR A 297 -5.53 -7.45 12.25
C TYR A 297 -5.05 -8.64 13.08
N GLN A 298 -4.51 -8.38 14.27
CA GLN A 298 -4.05 -9.45 15.18
C GLN A 298 -5.20 -10.34 15.66
N ASN A 299 -6.36 -9.77 15.92
CA ASN A 299 -7.55 -10.55 16.31
C ASN A 299 -8.00 -11.50 15.21
N HIS A 300 -7.97 -11.06 13.94
CA HIS A 300 -8.43 -11.84 12.80
C HIS A 300 -7.40 -12.90 12.35
N PHE A 301 -6.14 -12.53 12.27
CA PHE A 301 -5.10 -13.36 11.61
C PHE A 301 -4.05 -13.93 12.56
N LYS A 302 -4.07 -13.57 13.86
CA LYS A 302 -3.04 -13.96 14.85
C LYS A 302 -1.62 -13.56 14.41
N ALA A 303 -1.51 -12.51 13.61
CA ALA A 303 -0.30 -11.93 13.07
C ALA A 303 -0.29 -10.43 13.30
N GLU A 304 0.88 -9.79 13.23
CA GLU A 304 0.97 -8.34 13.36
C GLU A 304 0.53 -7.65 12.06
N GLY A 305 -0.33 -6.64 12.20
CA GLY A 305 -0.65 -5.74 11.09
C GLY A 305 0.55 -4.89 10.73
N ASP A 306 0.86 -4.80 9.45
CA ASP A 306 2.02 -4.11 8.95
C ASP A 306 1.68 -2.94 7.99
N HIS A 307 2.73 -2.32 7.50
CA HIS A 307 2.68 -1.20 6.57
C HIS A 307 1.93 -1.54 5.26
N PHE A 308 2.12 -2.76 4.74
CA PHE A 308 1.52 -3.18 3.47
C PHE A 308 0.01 -3.45 3.62
N GLY A 309 -0.39 -4.17 4.67
CA GLY A 309 -1.80 -4.29 5.02
C GLY A 309 -2.48 -2.93 5.20
N GLY A 310 -1.76 -1.95 5.77
CA GLY A 310 -2.22 -0.58 5.90
C GLY A 310 -2.59 0.08 4.57
N HIS A 311 -1.85 -0.19 3.49
CA HIS A 311 -2.18 0.38 2.15
C HIS A 311 -3.51 -0.14 1.62
N ALA A 312 -3.81 -1.42 1.82
CA ALA A 312 -5.08 -2.01 1.42
C ALA A 312 -6.24 -1.50 2.30
N TRP A 313 -6.01 -1.31 3.61
CA TRP A 313 -6.98 -0.66 4.51
C TRP A 313 -7.37 0.72 3.98
N ASP A 314 -6.36 1.54 3.67
CA ASP A 314 -6.55 2.88 3.13
C ASP A 314 -7.32 2.85 1.79
N ALA A 315 -6.97 1.92 0.90
CA ALA A 315 -7.63 1.78 -0.40
C ALA A 315 -9.13 1.45 -0.26
N VAL A 316 -9.48 0.48 0.60
CA VAL A 316 -10.89 0.11 0.83
C VAL A 316 -11.65 1.24 1.51
N MET A 317 -11.06 1.91 2.50
CA MET A 317 -11.73 2.98 3.23
C MET A 317 -11.91 4.26 2.42
N LEU A 318 -10.91 4.63 1.60
CA LEU A 318 -11.01 5.71 0.62
C LEU A 318 -12.10 5.42 -0.41
N LEU A 319 -12.16 4.18 -0.92
CA LEU A 319 -13.18 3.74 -1.87
C LEU A 319 -14.57 3.76 -1.23
N LYS A 320 -14.72 3.26 0.00
CA LYS A 320 -15.97 3.35 0.76
C LYS A 320 -16.47 4.79 0.83
N GLY A 321 -15.62 5.70 1.31
CA GLY A 321 -15.96 7.12 1.40
C GLY A 321 -16.27 7.76 0.04
N ALA A 322 -15.59 7.32 -1.03
CA ALA A 322 -15.88 7.80 -2.38
C ALA A 322 -17.26 7.34 -2.88
N ILE A 323 -17.63 6.07 -2.64
CA ILE A 323 -18.95 5.55 -2.99
C ILE A 323 -20.06 6.27 -2.19
N GLU A 324 -19.82 6.55 -0.91
CA GLU A 324 -20.77 7.30 -0.07
C GLU A 324 -21.04 8.71 -0.60
N ARG A 325 -20.03 9.40 -1.10
CA ARG A 325 -20.14 10.77 -1.62
C ARG A 325 -20.56 10.83 -3.10
N GLY A 326 -19.94 9.99 -3.93
CA GLY A 326 -20.04 10.06 -5.40
C GLY A 326 -20.96 9.03 -6.05
N GLY A 327 -21.52 8.08 -5.27
CA GLY A 327 -22.25 6.94 -5.80
C GLY A 327 -21.35 5.80 -6.26
N ASP A 328 -21.93 4.77 -6.85
CA ASP A 328 -21.26 3.52 -7.24
C ASP A 328 -20.91 3.44 -8.73
N THR A 329 -20.99 4.54 -9.45
CA THR A 329 -20.48 4.59 -10.83
C THR A 329 -18.97 4.86 -10.84
N PRO A 330 -18.19 4.30 -11.77
CA PRO A 330 -16.76 4.57 -11.86
C PRO A 330 -16.42 6.07 -11.91
N ALA A 331 -17.19 6.88 -12.64
CA ALA A 331 -16.97 8.32 -12.73
C ALA A 331 -17.28 9.05 -11.42
N GLY A 332 -18.35 8.67 -10.73
CA GLY A 332 -18.70 9.22 -9.42
C GLY A 332 -17.64 8.90 -8.37
N ILE A 333 -17.18 7.64 -8.33
CA ILE A 333 -16.08 7.20 -7.46
C ILE A 333 -14.80 7.99 -7.74
N ARG A 334 -14.40 8.08 -8.99
CA ARG A 334 -13.20 8.81 -9.43
C ARG A 334 -13.22 10.27 -8.95
N ASN A 335 -14.34 10.97 -9.20
CA ASN A 335 -14.49 12.37 -8.82
C ASN A 335 -14.48 12.56 -7.29
N ALA A 336 -15.12 11.64 -6.56
CA ALA A 336 -15.12 11.67 -5.10
C ALA A 336 -13.76 11.34 -4.49
N LEU A 337 -12.96 10.45 -5.12
CA LEU A 337 -11.56 10.21 -4.74
C LEU A 337 -10.74 11.49 -4.90
N GLU A 338 -10.77 12.15 -6.06
CA GLU A 338 -10.02 13.38 -6.32
C GLU A 338 -10.41 14.52 -5.37
N ALA A 339 -11.66 14.53 -4.91
CA ALA A 339 -12.16 15.50 -3.93
C ALA A 339 -11.83 15.17 -2.48
N THR A 340 -11.17 14.04 -2.19
CA THR A 340 -10.81 13.64 -0.82
C THR A 340 -9.82 14.62 -0.21
N ARG A 341 -10.10 15.08 1.03
CA ARG A 341 -9.23 15.98 1.80
C ARG A 341 -9.11 15.50 3.24
N ASN A 342 -7.90 15.58 3.77
CA ASN A 342 -7.59 15.30 5.18
C ASN A 342 -8.12 13.96 5.69
N PHE A 343 -8.13 12.93 4.84
CA PHE A 343 -8.57 11.60 5.24
C PHE A 343 -7.45 10.93 6.07
N PRO A 344 -7.70 10.63 7.36
CA PRO A 344 -6.71 9.99 8.23
C PRO A 344 -6.67 8.48 7.96
N GLY A 345 -5.67 8.05 7.19
CA GLY A 345 -5.42 6.66 6.88
C GLY A 345 -4.30 6.04 7.73
N ILE A 346 -4.01 4.77 7.48
CA ILE A 346 -2.88 4.04 8.08
C ILE A 346 -1.55 4.52 7.48
N GLY A 347 -1.51 4.71 6.16
CA GLY A 347 -0.32 5.20 5.44
C GLY A 347 -0.02 6.68 5.65
N GLY A 348 -0.98 7.47 6.12
CA GLY A 348 -0.83 8.92 6.31
C GLY A 348 -2.17 9.66 6.27
N VAL A 349 -2.11 10.97 6.13
CA VAL A 349 -3.30 11.80 5.95
C VAL A 349 -3.42 12.15 4.47
N PHE A 350 -4.42 11.58 3.80
CA PHE A 350 -4.58 11.72 2.35
C PHE A 350 -5.35 12.99 1.98
N SER A 351 -4.82 13.69 0.98
CA SER A 351 -5.48 14.81 0.31
C SER A 351 -5.20 14.75 -1.18
N TYR A 352 -6.09 14.16 -1.95
CA TYR A 352 -5.96 14.13 -3.41
C TYR A 352 -6.40 15.45 -4.06
N SER A 353 -5.98 15.65 -5.29
CA SER A 353 -6.39 16.78 -6.11
C SER A 353 -6.20 16.46 -7.60
N ALA A 354 -6.72 17.30 -8.50
CA ALA A 354 -6.50 17.16 -9.94
C ALA A 354 -5.01 17.19 -10.36
N LYS A 355 -4.11 17.63 -9.45
CA LYS A 355 -2.66 17.70 -9.68
C LYS A 355 -1.86 16.68 -8.87
N ASP A 356 -2.51 15.98 -7.94
CA ASP A 356 -1.87 15.01 -7.05
C ASP A 356 -2.82 13.87 -6.72
N HIS A 357 -2.55 12.69 -7.28
CA HIS A 357 -3.25 11.45 -7.00
C HIS A 357 -2.46 10.50 -6.08
N ALA A 358 -1.31 10.94 -5.53
CA ALA A 358 -0.59 10.25 -4.46
C ALA A 358 -1.11 10.69 -3.08
N GLY A 359 -1.42 11.98 -2.91
CA GLY A 359 -2.18 12.55 -1.80
C GLY A 359 -1.48 12.56 -0.44
N LEU A 360 -0.22 12.16 -0.34
CA LEU A 360 0.55 12.09 0.90
C LEU A 360 1.72 13.08 0.90
N THR A 361 2.11 13.53 2.10
CA THR A 361 3.28 14.38 2.33
C THR A 361 4.39 13.63 3.06
N LYS A 362 5.54 14.27 3.27
CA LYS A 362 6.67 13.70 4.04
C LYS A 362 6.30 13.25 5.46
N ASP A 363 5.26 13.81 6.04
CA ASP A 363 4.78 13.45 7.39
C ASP A 363 4.17 12.05 7.46
N ALA A 364 3.87 11.45 6.30
CA ALA A 364 3.47 10.05 6.18
C ALA A 364 4.61 9.07 6.53
N PHE A 365 5.87 9.54 6.50
CA PHE A 365 7.03 8.76 6.89
C PHE A 365 7.63 9.22 8.21
N THR A 366 8.03 8.24 9.03
CA THR A 366 9.02 8.40 10.08
C THR A 366 10.28 7.61 9.73
N LEU A 367 11.43 7.96 10.32
CA LEU A 367 12.64 7.16 10.17
C LEU A 367 12.71 6.17 11.32
N VAL A 368 12.88 4.89 10.98
CA VAL A 368 13.01 3.81 11.96
C VAL A 368 14.38 3.14 11.82
N GLU A 369 14.83 2.52 12.90
CA GLU A 369 16.06 1.74 12.97
C GLU A 369 15.77 0.38 13.63
N VAL A 370 16.42 -0.68 13.18
CA VAL A 370 16.35 -1.97 13.86
C VAL A 370 17.27 -1.95 15.08
N ARG A 371 16.70 -2.18 16.26
CA ARG A 371 17.45 -2.38 17.50
C ARG A 371 16.86 -3.54 18.29
N LYS A 372 17.72 -4.47 18.70
CA LYS A 372 17.31 -5.66 19.47
C LYS A 372 16.18 -6.43 18.79
N LYS A 373 16.30 -6.58 17.46
CA LYS A 373 15.33 -7.30 16.61
C LYS A 373 13.94 -6.67 16.57
N ASP A 374 13.83 -5.36 16.85
CA ASP A 374 12.57 -4.63 16.73
C ASP A 374 12.80 -3.23 16.13
N TRP A 375 11.71 -2.58 15.71
CA TRP A 375 11.72 -1.24 15.17
C TRP A 375 11.69 -0.18 16.26
N VAL A 376 12.58 0.81 16.17
CA VAL A 376 12.58 1.98 17.04
C VAL A 376 12.61 3.26 16.22
N LEU A 377 12.09 4.35 16.78
CA LEU A 377 12.19 5.68 16.18
C LEU A 377 13.63 6.19 16.19
N VAL A 378 14.11 6.68 15.05
CA VAL A 378 15.36 7.45 14.99
C VAL A 378 15.08 8.86 15.51
N LYS A 379 15.87 9.29 16.52
CA LYS A 379 15.75 10.61 17.15
C LYS A 379 16.49 11.69 16.35
#